data_10c6030fda17ed598fc3103e5530f9a1
#
_entry.id   10c6030fda17ed598fc3103e5530f9a1
#
_cell.length_a   1.000
_cell.length_b   1.000
_cell.length_c   1.000
_cell.angle_alpha   90.00
_cell.angle_beta   90.00
_cell.angle_gamma   90.00
#
_symmetry.space_group_name_H-M   'P 1'
#
loop_
_entity.id
_entity.type
_entity.pdbx_description
1 polymer ?
#
loop_
_entity_poly.entity_id
_entity_poly.type
_entity_poly.pdbx_seq_one_letter_code
_entity_poly.pdbx_strand_id
1 'polypeptide(L)'
;MRKHRMQQGAALIELALAIPFMILLSMIVIEFGRALYEYNTVTKSVRDAVRYLSTKTPNTVCGDAKNLVVYGSIGAGSTPLAPGLKTNDVSCSWQTAGSLPLINTVTVTVTGYRFQSMVGSVFGTQLTNGGITFSAISATMRTQT
;
A
#
# COMPACT_ATOMS: atom_id res chain seq x y z
N MET A 1 -48.44 33.64 7.14
CA MET A 1 -47.88 32.50 6.37
C MET A 1 -46.66 32.81 5.48
N ARG A 2 -46.07 34.01 5.47
CA ARG A 2 -44.89 34.38 4.63
C ARG A 2 -43.51 34.09 5.25
N LYS A 3 -43.38 34.01 6.57
CA LYS A 3 -42.09 33.81 7.27
C LYS A 3 -41.40 32.45 7.04
N HIS A 4 -42.15 31.39 6.87
CA HIS A 4 -41.57 30.05 6.66
C HIS A 4 -40.89 29.87 5.29
N ARG A 5 -41.32 30.56 4.24
CA ARG A 5 -40.73 30.46 2.88
C ARG A 5 -39.36 31.15 2.78
N MET A 6 -39.12 32.19 3.53
CA MET A 6 -37.82 32.88 3.54
C MET A 6 -36.74 32.06 4.29
N GLN A 7 -37.13 31.34 5.35
CA GLN A 7 -36.20 30.46 6.08
C GLN A 7 -35.79 29.23 5.28
N GLN A 8 -36.64 28.70 4.42
CA GLN A 8 -36.30 27.59 3.51
C GLN A 8 -35.29 28.00 2.46
N GLY A 9 -35.32 29.22 1.94
CA GLY A 9 -34.34 29.75 0.99
C GLY A 9 -32.93 29.91 1.62
N ALA A 10 -32.85 30.38 2.87
CA ALA A 10 -31.59 30.53 3.57
C ALA A 10 -30.93 29.16 3.84
N ALA A 11 -31.68 28.17 4.25
CA ALA A 11 -31.18 26.80 4.49
C ALA A 11 -30.66 26.14 3.21
N LEU A 12 -31.28 26.41 2.05
CA LEU A 12 -30.79 25.89 0.76
C LEU A 12 -29.44 26.51 0.35
N ILE A 13 -29.24 27.80 0.62
CA ILE A 13 -27.96 28.49 0.34
C ILE A 13 -26.87 27.95 1.26
N GLU A 14 -27.17 27.76 2.54
CA GLU A 14 -26.24 27.17 3.51
C GLU A 14 -25.83 25.75 3.12
N LEU A 15 -26.79 24.91 2.71
CA LEU A 15 -26.55 23.57 2.22
C LEU A 15 -25.70 23.60 0.93
N ALA A 16 -26.01 24.50 -0.01
CA ALA A 16 -25.24 24.64 -1.25
C ALA A 16 -23.78 25.02 -1.02
N LEU A 17 -23.50 25.79 0.04
CA LEU A 17 -22.13 26.13 0.44
C LEU A 17 -21.45 24.96 1.20
N ALA A 18 -22.18 24.18 1.96
CA ALA A 18 -21.63 23.06 2.74
C ALA A 18 -21.28 21.85 1.87
N ILE A 19 -22.07 21.54 0.82
CA ILE A 19 -21.88 20.37 -0.05
C ILE A 19 -20.47 20.25 -0.61
N PRO A 20 -19.84 21.29 -1.21
CA PRO A 20 -18.49 21.18 -1.75
C PRO A 20 -17.46 20.74 -0.70
N PHE A 21 -17.55 21.24 0.52
CA PHE A 21 -16.66 20.87 1.63
C PHE A 21 -16.89 19.42 2.07
N MET A 22 -18.14 18.99 2.13
CA MET A 22 -18.47 17.59 2.46
C MET A 22 -17.95 16.61 1.40
N ILE A 23 -18.03 16.97 0.12
CA ILE A 23 -17.48 16.16 -0.98
C ILE A 23 -15.96 16.07 -0.86
N LEU A 24 -15.26 17.19 -0.63
CA LEU A 24 -13.81 17.18 -0.44
C LEU A 24 -13.39 16.30 0.74
N LEU A 25 -14.07 16.42 1.88
CA LEU A 25 -13.82 15.62 3.06
C LEU A 25 -14.03 14.12 2.77
N SER A 26 -15.11 13.79 2.10
CA SER A 26 -15.40 12.39 1.72
C SER A 26 -14.34 11.83 0.78
N MET A 27 -13.84 12.60 -0.18
CA MET A 27 -12.77 12.19 -1.08
C MET A 27 -11.47 11.89 -0.32
N ILE A 28 -11.09 12.74 0.64
CA ILE A 28 -9.90 12.53 1.47
C ILE A 28 -10.02 11.23 2.28
N VAL A 29 -11.18 10.98 2.89
CA VAL A 29 -11.41 9.75 3.67
C VAL A 29 -11.33 8.50 2.81
N ILE A 30 -11.93 8.52 1.61
CA ILE A 30 -11.87 7.40 0.66
C ILE A 30 -10.43 7.14 0.23
N GLU A 31 -9.69 8.18 -0.10
CA GLU A 31 -8.31 8.08 -0.56
C GLU A 31 -7.38 7.50 0.53
N PHE A 32 -7.56 7.97 1.76
CA PHE A 32 -6.85 7.42 2.91
C PHE A 32 -7.18 5.94 3.15
N GLY A 33 -8.46 5.56 3.02
CA GLY A 33 -8.90 4.17 3.11
C GLY A 33 -8.23 3.29 2.04
N ARG A 34 -8.11 3.79 0.81
CA ARG A 34 -7.40 3.09 -0.28
C ARG A 34 -5.91 2.93 0.04
N ALA A 35 -5.26 3.99 0.50
CA ALA A 35 -3.84 3.93 0.86
C ALA A 35 -3.57 2.88 1.95
N LEU A 36 -4.41 2.83 2.99
CA LEU A 36 -4.32 1.81 4.04
C LEU A 36 -4.57 0.40 3.51
N TYR A 37 -5.54 0.24 2.62
CA TYR A 37 -5.82 -1.06 2.01
C TYR A 37 -4.62 -1.57 1.20
N GLU A 38 -4.04 -0.73 0.35
CA GLU A 38 -2.86 -1.07 -0.44
C GLU A 38 -1.66 -1.39 0.44
N TYR A 39 -1.38 -0.58 1.47
CA TYR A 39 -0.32 -0.83 2.44
C TYR A 39 -0.48 -2.19 3.14
N ASN A 40 -1.68 -2.50 3.61
CA ASN A 40 -1.98 -3.77 4.27
C ASN A 40 -1.83 -4.95 3.30
N THR A 41 -2.24 -4.79 2.05
CA THR A 41 -2.11 -5.81 1.00
C THR A 41 -0.64 -6.12 0.73
N VAL A 42 0.20 -5.08 0.54
CA VAL A 42 1.65 -5.26 0.34
C VAL A 42 2.30 -5.87 1.58
N THR A 43 1.94 -5.42 2.77
CA THR A 43 2.48 -5.98 4.03
C THR A 43 2.15 -7.46 4.17
N LYS A 44 0.93 -7.86 3.82
CA LYS A 44 0.52 -9.27 3.84
C LYS A 44 1.32 -10.08 2.82
N SER A 45 1.42 -9.61 1.57
CA SER A 45 2.16 -10.33 0.52
C SER A 45 3.66 -10.49 0.85
N VAL A 46 4.29 -9.49 1.49
CA VAL A 46 5.68 -9.58 1.98
C VAL A 46 5.82 -10.67 3.06
N ARG A 47 4.86 -10.78 3.98
CA ARG A 47 4.85 -11.85 4.99
C ARG A 47 4.67 -13.23 4.37
N ASP A 48 3.81 -13.36 3.38
CA ASP A 48 3.60 -14.62 2.66
C ASP A 48 4.85 -15.03 1.89
N ALA A 49 5.53 -14.07 1.25
CA ALA A 49 6.78 -14.29 0.53
C ALA A 49 7.92 -14.72 1.46
N VAL A 50 8.08 -14.06 2.61
CA VAL A 50 9.13 -14.45 3.59
C VAL A 50 8.86 -15.83 4.17
N ARG A 51 7.59 -16.17 4.41
CA ARG A 51 7.19 -17.52 4.85
C ARG A 51 7.53 -18.57 3.79
N TYR A 52 7.26 -18.27 2.52
CA TYR A 52 7.65 -19.15 1.41
C TYR A 52 9.16 -19.37 1.38
N LEU A 53 9.96 -18.30 1.45
CA LEU A 53 11.42 -18.37 1.43
C LEU A 53 12.00 -19.09 2.65
N SER A 54 11.37 -19.01 3.82
CA SER A 54 11.86 -19.65 5.04
C SER A 54 11.91 -21.19 4.95
N THR A 55 11.15 -21.78 4.04
CA THR A 55 11.11 -23.24 3.78
C THR A 55 11.98 -23.66 2.60
N LYS A 56 12.67 -22.74 1.94
CA LYS A 56 13.47 -22.99 0.74
C LYS A 56 14.97 -22.84 1.01
N THR A 57 15.76 -23.46 0.16
CA THR A 57 17.22 -23.31 0.21
C THR A 57 17.61 -21.84 0.00
N PRO A 58 18.50 -21.28 0.83
CA PRO A 58 18.94 -19.89 0.69
C PRO A 58 19.43 -19.57 -0.72
N ASN A 59 19.17 -18.35 -1.17
CA ASN A 59 19.58 -17.77 -2.46
C ASN A 59 19.02 -18.44 -3.74
N THR A 60 18.05 -19.35 -3.67
CA THR A 60 17.59 -20.09 -4.84
C THR A 60 16.34 -19.52 -5.53
N VAL A 61 15.34 -19.05 -4.79
CA VAL A 61 14.00 -18.77 -5.32
C VAL A 61 13.50 -17.33 -5.04
N CYS A 62 14.41 -16.36 -5.04
CA CYS A 62 14.01 -14.96 -4.83
C CYS A 62 13.07 -14.44 -5.94
N GLY A 63 13.19 -14.95 -7.18
CA GLY A 63 12.28 -14.59 -8.28
C GLY A 63 10.82 -14.96 -7.98
N ASP A 64 10.58 -16.15 -7.47
CA ASP A 64 9.26 -16.63 -7.09
C ASP A 64 8.68 -15.81 -5.93
N ALA A 65 9.53 -15.46 -4.95
CA ALA A 65 9.12 -14.61 -3.84
C ALA A 65 8.75 -13.19 -4.31
N LYS A 66 9.48 -12.61 -5.26
CA LYS A 66 9.14 -11.33 -5.89
C LYS A 66 7.79 -11.40 -6.59
N ASN A 67 7.54 -12.48 -7.34
CA ASN A 67 6.25 -12.69 -7.99
C ASN A 67 5.13 -12.85 -6.95
N LEU A 68 5.38 -13.56 -5.87
CA LEU A 68 4.41 -13.73 -4.78
C LEU A 68 4.05 -12.39 -4.12
N VAL A 69 5.03 -11.50 -3.93
CA VAL A 69 4.77 -10.15 -3.40
C VAL A 69 3.94 -9.33 -4.37
N VAL A 70 4.28 -9.35 -5.66
CA VAL A 70 3.67 -8.46 -6.64
C VAL A 70 2.32 -8.99 -7.14
N TYR A 71 2.23 -10.29 -7.42
CA TYR A 71 1.07 -10.91 -8.07
C TYR A 71 0.25 -11.84 -7.17
N GLY A 72 0.75 -12.17 -5.97
CA GLY A 72 0.10 -13.14 -5.09
C GLY A 72 0.24 -14.60 -5.53
N SER A 73 1.09 -14.87 -6.52
CA SER A 73 1.36 -16.21 -7.07
C SER A 73 2.84 -16.40 -7.32
N ILE A 74 3.33 -17.65 -7.30
CA ILE A 74 4.75 -17.99 -7.56
C ILE A 74 5.11 -17.71 -9.04
N GLY A 75 4.16 -17.89 -9.96
CA GLY A 75 4.32 -17.52 -11.37
C GLY A 75 4.12 -16.02 -11.60
N ALA A 76 4.71 -15.51 -12.70
CA ALA A 76 4.45 -14.14 -13.13
C ALA A 76 2.96 -13.96 -13.46
N GLY A 77 2.32 -13.00 -12.81
CA GLY A 77 0.95 -12.59 -13.08
C GLY A 77 0.86 -11.40 -14.02
N SER A 78 -0.33 -11.13 -14.53
CA SER A 78 -0.59 -9.97 -15.38
C SER A 78 -0.99 -8.71 -14.61
N THR A 79 -1.55 -8.89 -13.41
CA THR A 79 -2.10 -7.78 -12.60
C THR A 79 -1.44 -7.77 -11.22
N PRO A 80 -0.74 -6.68 -10.83
CA PRO A 80 -0.17 -6.58 -9.51
C PRO A 80 -1.24 -6.42 -8.44
N LEU A 81 -0.97 -6.92 -7.21
CA LEU A 81 -1.85 -6.83 -6.05
C LEU A 81 -2.10 -5.37 -5.60
N ALA A 82 -1.12 -4.51 -5.84
CA ALA A 82 -1.22 -3.09 -5.57
C ALA A 82 -0.78 -2.29 -6.80
N PRO A 83 -1.51 -1.24 -7.20
CA PRO A 83 -1.20 -0.45 -8.38
C PRO A 83 0.21 0.12 -8.34
N GLY A 84 0.99 -0.09 -9.41
CA GLY A 84 2.34 0.45 -9.52
C GLY A 84 3.44 -0.35 -8.80
N LEU A 85 3.11 -1.42 -8.07
CA LEU A 85 4.08 -2.31 -7.46
C LEU A 85 4.80 -3.15 -8.52
N LYS A 86 6.14 -3.18 -8.48
CA LYS A 86 6.98 -3.88 -9.46
C LYS A 86 7.90 -4.88 -8.76
N THR A 87 8.30 -5.92 -9.48
CA THR A 87 9.26 -6.92 -8.98
C THR A 87 10.64 -6.33 -8.69
N ASN A 88 11.00 -5.21 -9.32
CA ASN A 88 12.24 -4.49 -9.06
C ASN A 88 12.23 -3.74 -7.71
N ASP A 89 11.06 -3.44 -7.17
CA ASP A 89 10.90 -2.79 -5.87
C ASP A 89 11.09 -3.77 -4.71
N VAL A 90 11.15 -5.09 -5.02
CA VAL A 90 11.25 -6.17 -4.05
C VAL A 90 12.67 -6.73 -4.02
N SER A 91 13.25 -6.81 -2.83
CA SER A 91 14.55 -7.41 -2.57
C SER A 91 14.44 -8.53 -1.53
N CYS A 92 15.28 -9.56 -1.70
CA CYS A 92 15.43 -10.64 -0.73
C CYS A 92 16.87 -10.60 -0.19
N SER A 93 17.04 -10.81 1.11
CA SER A 93 18.35 -10.94 1.74
C SER A 93 18.34 -12.08 2.73
N TRP A 94 19.48 -12.81 2.77
CA TRP A 94 19.71 -13.88 3.73
C TRP A 94 20.85 -13.45 4.64
N GLN A 95 20.69 -13.63 5.92
CA GLN A 95 21.67 -13.26 6.93
C GLN A 95 21.79 -14.39 7.94
N THR A 96 23.02 -14.60 8.40
CA THR A 96 23.30 -15.51 9.50
C THR A 96 23.61 -14.64 10.71
N ALA A 97 22.87 -14.82 11.80
CA ALA A 97 23.02 -14.06 13.04
C ALA A 97 23.30 -14.98 14.21
N GLY A 98 24.02 -14.48 15.21
CA GLY A 98 24.32 -15.17 16.47
C GLY A 98 25.71 -15.82 16.51
N SER A 99 26.11 -16.16 17.72
CA SER A 99 27.21 -17.08 18.00
C SER A 99 26.58 -18.39 18.46
N LEU A 100 27.06 -19.51 18.05
CA LEU A 100 26.54 -20.86 18.26
C LEU A 100 25.35 -21.00 19.25
N PRO A 101 24.14 -21.43 18.80
CA PRO A 101 23.84 -21.90 17.44
C PRO A 101 23.59 -20.73 16.47
N LEU A 102 24.13 -20.84 15.25
CA LEU A 102 23.89 -19.88 14.18
C LEU A 102 22.41 -19.91 13.77
N ILE A 103 21.80 -18.74 13.64
CA ILE A 103 20.42 -18.57 13.20
C ILE A 103 20.43 -17.97 11.80
N ASN A 104 19.97 -18.72 10.82
CA ASN A 104 19.78 -18.22 9.47
C ASN A 104 18.43 -17.52 9.37
N THR A 105 18.42 -16.32 8.82
CA THR A 105 17.21 -15.51 8.61
C THR A 105 17.09 -15.09 7.15
N VAL A 106 15.88 -14.97 6.68
CA VAL A 106 15.54 -14.39 5.39
C VAL A 106 14.68 -13.16 5.58
N THR A 107 15.00 -12.09 4.87
CA THR A 107 14.26 -10.84 4.88
C THR A 107 13.80 -10.51 3.48
N VAL A 108 12.53 -10.20 3.32
CA VAL A 108 11.96 -9.64 2.10
C VAL A 108 11.61 -8.18 2.38
N THR A 109 12.06 -7.29 1.49
CA THR A 109 11.85 -5.84 1.63
C THR A 109 11.31 -5.28 0.34
N VAL A 110 10.26 -4.47 0.45
CA VAL A 110 9.73 -3.62 -0.63
C VAL A 110 10.16 -2.18 -0.36
N THR A 111 10.84 -1.57 -1.33
CA THR A 111 11.35 -0.19 -1.25
C THR A 111 10.82 0.64 -2.40
N GLY A 112 10.57 1.93 -2.13
CA GLY A 112 10.19 2.87 -3.17
C GLY A 112 8.74 2.73 -3.68
N TYR A 113 7.91 1.91 -3.04
CA TYR A 113 6.50 1.78 -3.41
C TYR A 113 5.77 3.10 -3.17
N ARG A 114 5.07 3.55 -4.21
CA ARG A 114 4.30 4.81 -4.20
C ARG A 114 2.82 4.52 -4.39
N PHE A 115 2.03 4.97 -3.42
CA PHE A 115 0.58 5.02 -3.56
C PHE A 115 0.21 6.09 -4.58
N GLN A 116 -0.54 5.69 -5.62
CA GLN A 116 -1.05 6.60 -6.64
C GLN A 116 -2.41 7.14 -6.22
N SER A 117 -2.43 8.41 -5.78
CA SER A 117 -3.67 9.11 -5.46
C SER A 117 -4.49 9.36 -6.72
N MET A 118 -5.80 9.06 -6.67
CA MET A 118 -6.77 9.44 -7.71
C MET A 118 -7.10 10.93 -7.64
N VAL A 119 -6.95 11.54 -6.46
CA VAL A 119 -7.21 12.96 -6.19
C VAL A 119 -5.89 13.74 -6.19
N GLY A 120 -5.03 13.46 -7.15
CA GLY A 120 -3.69 14.07 -7.27
C GLY A 120 -3.72 15.57 -7.49
N SER A 121 -4.80 16.11 -8.06
CA SER A 121 -5.00 17.54 -8.24
C SER A 121 -6.45 17.92 -7.95
N VAL A 122 -6.66 18.80 -7.00
CA VAL A 122 -7.96 19.41 -6.72
C VAL A 122 -7.81 20.92 -6.97
N PHE A 123 -8.70 21.48 -7.77
CA PHE A 123 -8.69 22.91 -8.14
C PHE A 123 -7.36 23.41 -8.76
N GLY A 124 -6.69 22.56 -9.55
CA GLY A 124 -5.43 22.95 -10.21
C GLY A 124 -4.19 22.99 -9.30
N THR A 125 -4.33 22.69 -8.03
CA THR A 125 -3.22 22.50 -7.10
C THR A 125 -2.89 21.02 -6.95
N GLN A 126 -1.61 20.66 -7.14
CA GLN A 126 -1.14 19.29 -6.88
C GLN A 126 -1.04 19.09 -5.36
N LEU A 127 -1.98 18.33 -4.79
CA LEU A 127 -1.96 17.99 -3.37
C LEU A 127 -0.85 16.99 -3.02
N THR A 128 -0.45 16.19 -4.00
CA THR A 128 0.67 15.26 -3.86
C THR A 128 1.51 15.27 -5.13
N ASN A 129 2.78 15.62 -5.04
CA ASN A 129 3.74 15.54 -6.16
C ASN A 129 3.96 14.07 -6.58
N GLY A 130 2.97 13.47 -7.27
CA GLY A 130 3.07 12.12 -7.83
C GLY A 130 2.84 10.96 -6.88
N GLY A 131 2.19 11.18 -5.72
CA GLY A 131 1.78 10.12 -4.79
C GLY A 131 2.52 10.13 -3.45
N ILE A 132 1.99 9.35 -2.51
CA ILE A 132 2.58 9.16 -1.18
C ILE A 132 3.56 7.99 -1.26
N THR A 133 4.84 8.24 -0.95
CA THR A 133 5.84 7.17 -0.87
C THR A 133 5.75 6.54 0.52
N PHE A 134 5.54 5.23 0.57
CA PHE A 134 5.61 4.49 1.81
C PHE A 134 7.07 4.26 2.23
N SER A 135 7.32 4.20 3.54
CA SER A 135 8.57 3.70 4.07
C SER A 135 8.77 2.24 3.65
N ALA A 136 10.00 1.75 3.69
CA ALA A 136 10.30 0.36 3.34
C ALA A 136 9.44 -0.61 4.16
N ILE A 137 8.75 -1.52 3.46
CA ILE A 137 7.94 -2.56 4.07
C ILE A 137 8.78 -3.84 4.09
N SER A 138 9.14 -4.33 5.26
CA SER A 138 9.98 -5.51 5.39
C SER A 138 9.40 -6.52 6.37
N ALA A 139 9.69 -7.79 6.10
CA ALA A 139 9.44 -8.88 7.03
C ALA A 139 10.64 -9.81 7.06
N THR A 140 10.98 -10.31 8.25
CA THR A 140 12.09 -11.22 8.48
C THR A 140 11.57 -12.49 9.16
N MET A 141 12.07 -13.65 8.73
CA MET A 141 11.73 -14.94 9.33
C MET A 141 12.98 -15.80 9.42
N ARG A 142 13.01 -16.69 10.42
CA ARG A 142 14.07 -17.70 10.54
C ARG A 142 13.87 -18.74 9.44
N THR A 143 14.96 -19.16 8.79
CA THR A 143 14.92 -20.30 7.85
C THR A 143 14.86 -21.62 8.61
N GLN A 144 14.19 -22.60 8.04
CA GLN A 144 14.04 -23.95 8.61
C GLN A 144 15.11 -24.92 8.07
N THR A 145 15.96 -24.43 7.16
CA THR A 145 17.03 -25.20 6.51
C THR A 145 18.39 -24.68 6.93
#